data_4e044ae4ab8e0fa35dac6fde8aec73f4
#
_entry.id   4e044ae4ab8e0fa35dac6fde8aec73f4
#
_cell.length_a   1.000
_cell.length_b   1.000
_cell.length_c   1.000
_cell.angle_alpha   90.00
_cell.angle_beta   90.00
_cell.angle_gamma   90.00
#
_symmetry.space_group_name_H-M   'P 1'
#
loop_
_entity.id
_entity.type
_entity.pdbx_description
1 polymer ?
#
loop_
_entity_poly.entity_id
_entity_poly.type
_entity_poly.pdbx_seq_one_letter_code
_entity_poly.pdbx_strand_id
1 'polypeptide(L)'
;RCQTCKKLFSDEAGTVEIINPKEIKATGHDLKAVKRKEAGCTEAGYEAYWRCQTCKKLFSDEAGTAEIINPKEIKAKGHDLKAVKRKEAGCTEDGYEAYWRCQACKKLFSDEAGTVEIINPKEIKATGHDLKAVKRKEAGCTEAGYEAYWRCQTCKKLFSDEAGTAEIINPKEIKAKGHDLKAVKRKEAGCTEDGYEAYWRCQACKKLFSDEAGTVEIINP
;
A
#
# COMPACT_ATOMS: atom_id res chain seq x y z
N ARG A 1 68.96 36.49 9.81
CA ARG A 1 69.01 37.88 9.31
C ARG A 1 69.40 38.81 10.44
N CYS A 2 70.43 39.63 10.24
CA CYS A 2 70.80 40.64 11.22
C CYS A 2 69.74 41.76 11.29
N GLN A 3 69.27 42.09 12.47
CA GLN A 3 68.26 43.15 12.70
C GLN A 3 68.79 44.55 12.36
N THR A 4 70.09 44.76 12.60
CA THR A 4 70.73 46.11 12.47
C THR A 4 71.18 46.29 11.04
N CYS A 5 72.01 45.44 10.46
CA CYS A 5 72.57 45.66 9.10
C CYS A 5 71.72 45.05 7.97
N LYS A 6 70.64 44.32 8.29
CA LYS A 6 69.67 43.65 7.38
C LYS A 6 70.35 42.55 6.51
N LYS A 7 71.61 42.22 6.73
CA LYS A 7 72.31 41.16 6.01
C LYS A 7 71.87 39.77 6.43
N LEU A 8 72.05 38.76 5.56
CA LEU A 8 71.74 37.36 5.80
C LEU A 8 73.00 36.61 6.16
N PHE A 9 72.94 35.72 7.13
CA PHE A 9 74.06 34.86 7.56
C PHE A 9 73.59 33.42 7.60
N SER A 10 74.51 32.49 7.32
CA SER A 10 74.26 31.03 7.34
C SER A 10 74.43 30.46 8.72
N ASP A 11 75.08 31.18 9.63
CA ASP A 11 75.39 30.75 11.00
C ASP A 11 74.79 31.75 12.02
N GLU A 12 74.57 31.30 13.23
CA GLU A 12 74.00 32.07 14.32
C GLU A 12 74.93 33.18 14.82
N ALA A 13 76.24 32.94 14.72
CA ALA A 13 77.28 33.89 15.10
C ALA A 13 77.37 35.09 14.16
N GLY A 14 76.74 35.02 12.97
CA GLY A 14 76.81 36.09 11.99
C GLY A 14 78.17 36.31 11.32
N THR A 15 78.93 35.23 11.20
CA THR A 15 80.28 35.28 10.66
C THR A 15 80.32 35.00 9.15
N VAL A 16 79.39 34.22 8.63
CA VAL A 16 79.34 33.82 7.22
C VAL A 16 78.17 34.51 6.52
N GLU A 17 78.44 35.61 5.83
CA GLU A 17 77.39 36.37 5.10
C GLU A 17 76.91 35.60 3.86
N ILE A 18 75.57 35.49 3.70
CA ILE A 18 74.98 34.93 2.49
C ILE A 18 74.63 36.10 1.55
N ILE A 19 75.38 36.26 0.49
CA ILE A 19 75.19 37.32 -0.51
C ILE A 19 73.99 36.96 -1.40
N ASN A 20 73.92 35.68 -1.84
CA ASN A 20 72.79 35.17 -2.65
C ASN A 20 72.29 33.88 -2.02
N PRO A 21 71.19 33.90 -1.29
CA PRO A 21 70.58 32.68 -0.75
C PRO A 21 70.22 31.73 -1.90
N LYS A 22 70.61 30.47 -1.75
CA LYS A 22 70.25 29.43 -2.73
C LYS A 22 68.72 29.31 -2.80
N GLU A 23 68.17 29.56 -4.00
CA GLU A 23 66.78 29.38 -4.26
C GLU A 23 66.38 27.92 -4.17
N ILE A 24 65.30 27.63 -3.41
CA ILE A 24 64.65 26.32 -3.41
C ILE A 24 63.38 26.49 -4.24
N LYS A 25 63.40 25.88 -5.44
CA LYS A 25 62.25 25.94 -6.35
C LYS A 25 61.03 25.29 -5.75
N ALA A 26 59.88 25.82 -6.03
CA ALA A 26 58.59 25.25 -5.66
C ALA A 26 58.45 23.86 -6.33
N THR A 27 57.95 22.89 -5.57
CA THR A 27 57.78 21.48 -6.02
C THR A 27 56.52 21.26 -6.85
N GLY A 28 55.71 22.31 -7.01
CA GLY A 28 54.39 22.21 -7.65
C GLY A 28 53.30 21.72 -6.71
N HIS A 29 52.13 21.45 -7.27
CA HIS A 29 50.99 20.95 -6.52
C HIS A 29 50.86 19.40 -6.64
N ASP A 30 50.69 18.71 -5.49
CA ASP A 30 50.32 17.31 -5.45
C ASP A 30 48.80 17.19 -5.53
N LEU A 31 48.27 17.04 -6.75
CA LEU A 31 46.84 17.12 -7.04
C LEU A 31 46.17 15.79 -7.02
N LYS A 32 45.03 15.69 -6.29
CA LYS A 32 44.16 14.54 -6.29
C LYS A 32 42.79 14.97 -6.85
N ALA A 33 42.30 14.19 -7.83
CA ALA A 33 40.99 14.40 -8.40
C ALA A 33 39.86 14.12 -7.38
N VAL A 34 38.90 15.00 -7.30
CA VAL A 34 37.63 14.83 -6.60
C VAL A 34 36.53 14.71 -7.63
N LYS A 35 35.85 13.57 -7.64
CA LYS A 35 34.80 13.26 -8.60
C LYS A 35 33.60 14.18 -8.41
N ARG A 36 32.87 14.43 -9.48
CA ARG A 36 31.58 15.11 -9.47
C ARG A 36 30.61 14.42 -8.47
N LYS A 37 29.91 15.23 -7.67
CA LYS A 37 28.78 14.78 -6.84
C LYS A 37 27.48 15.28 -7.47
N GLU A 38 26.59 14.36 -7.82
CA GLU A 38 25.25 14.72 -8.30
C GLU A 38 24.44 15.42 -7.21
N ALA A 39 23.62 16.38 -7.62
CA ALA A 39 22.67 17.00 -6.70
C ALA A 39 21.50 16.05 -6.39
N GLY A 40 21.13 15.98 -5.13
CA GLY A 40 19.91 15.31 -4.64
C GLY A 40 18.68 16.20 -4.72
N CYS A 41 17.61 15.76 -4.04
CA CYS A 41 16.38 16.57 -3.95
C CYS A 41 16.61 17.85 -3.13
N THR A 42 17.29 17.74 -2.00
CA THR A 42 17.54 18.84 -1.04
C THR A 42 19.00 19.22 -0.91
N GLU A 43 19.91 18.33 -1.30
CA GLU A 43 21.35 18.54 -1.21
C GLU A 43 21.90 18.99 -2.54
N ALA A 44 22.69 20.07 -2.52
CA ALA A 44 23.48 20.49 -3.67
C ALA A 44 24.60 19.48 -3.96
N GLY A 45 24.93 19.36 -5.22
CA GLY A 45 26.10 18.65 -5.71
C GLY A 45 27.22 19.62 -6.10
N TYR A 46 28.25 19.11 -6.73
CA TYR A 46 29.34 19.91 -7.26
C TYR A 46 29.98 19.23 -8.48
N GLU A 47 30.52 20.02 -9.39
CA GLU A 47 31.30 19.52 -10.50
C GLU A 47 32.64 18.95 -10.01
N ALA A 48 33.26 18.08 -10.80
CA ALA A 48 34.58 17.51 -10.50
C ALA A 48 35.63 18.63 -10.38
N TYR A 49 36.59 18.47 -9.49
CA TYR A 49 37.69 19.39 -9.27
C TYR A 49 38.94 18.65 -8.77
N TRP A 50 40.05 19.38 -8.64
CA TRP A 50 41.32 18.86 -8.14
C TRP A 50 41.66 19.51 -6.81
N ARG A 51 42.22 18.76 -5.87
CA ARG A 51 42.65 19.27 -4.55
C ARG A 51 44.11 18.94 -4.31
N CYS A 52 44.91 19.96 -4.00
CA CYS A 52 46.30 19.76 -3.58
C CYS A 52 46.35 19.09 -2.20
N GLN A 53 47.09 17.99 -2.10
CA GLN A 53 47.19 17.26 -0.84
C GLN A 53 48.04 18.02 0.18
N THR A 54 48.99 18.82 -0.28
CA THR A 54 49.90 19.60 0.57
C THR A 54 49.28 20.91 1.04
N CYS A 55 48.92 21.81 0.14
CA CYS A 55 48.45 23.16 0.48
C CYS A 55 46.92 23.29 0.60
N LYS A 56 46.18 22.20 0.28
CA LYS A 56 44.72 22.07 0.35
C LYS A 56 43.93 23.00 -0.63
N LYS A 57 44.61 23.77 -1.47
CA LYS A 57 43.98 24.59 -2.51
C LYS A 57 43.23 23.73 -3.52
N LEU A 58 42.22 24.33 -4.15
CA LEU A 58 41.34 23.66 -5.12
C LEU A 58 41.63 24.21 -6.53
N PHE A 59 41.50 23.36 -7.53
CA PHE A 59 41.78 23.69 -8.93
C PHE A 59 40.69 23.11 -9.84
N SER A 60 40.34 23.84 -10.90
CA SER A 60 39.39 23.34 -11.90
C SER A 60 40.07 22.46 -12.98
N ASP A 61 41.39 22.44 -13.02
CA ASP A 61 42.18 21.67 -14.00
C ASP A 61 43.22 20.76 -13.33
N GLU A 62 43.63 19.72 -14.04
CA GLU A 62 44.61 18.73 -13.62
C GLU A 62 46.01 19.31 -13.50
N ALA A 63 46.32 20.39 -14.25
CA ALA A 63 47.67 21.01 -14.23
C ALA A 63 47.86 21.91 -12.99
N GLY A 64 46.75 22.21 -12.23
CA GLY A 64 46.81 23.07 -11.05
C GLY A 64 47.12 24.53 -11.39
N THR A 65 46.68 24.98 -12.54
CA THR A 65 46.91 26.34 -13.02
C THR A 65 45.74 27.27 -12.73
N ALA A 66 44.53 26.76 -12.71
CA ALA A 66 43.30 27.50 -12.45
C ALA A 66 42.80 27.24 -11.03
N GLU A 67 43.31 28.03 -10.05
CA GLU A 67 42.86 27.95 -8.65
C GLU A 67 41.42 28.44 -8.52
N ILE A 68 40.61 27.71 -7.75
CA ILE A 68 39.22 28.02 -7.43
C ILE A 68 39.04 28.08 -5.91
N ILE A 69 38.11 28.91 -5.44
CA ILE A 69 37.80 29.05 -4.02
C ILE A 69 36.87 27.90 -3.57
N ASN A 70 35.87 27.62 -4.38
CA ASN A 70 34.90 26.54 -4.14
C ASN A 70 34.64 25.77 -5.44
N PRO A 71 34.31 24.48 -5.36
CA PRO A 71 33.84 23.75 -6.52
C PRO A 71 32.58 24.39 -7.10
N LYS A 72 32.39 24.30 -8.41
CA LYS A 72 31.16 24.77 -9.06
C LYS A 72 29.98 23.97 -8.56
N GLU A 73 29.04 24.64 -7.90
CA GLU A 73 27.85 24.06 -7.32
C GLU A 73 26.88 23.57 -8.41
N ILE A 74 26.28 22.40 -8.15
CA ILE A 74 25.10 21.89 -8.87
C ILE A 74 23.93 22.02 -7.91
N LYS A 75 23.01 22.93 -8.21
CA LYS A 75 21.85 23.22 -7.35
C LYS A 75 21.01 21.96 -7.09
N ALA A 76 20.47 21.84 -5.88
CA ALA A 76 19.49 20.82 -5.53
C ALA A 76 18.31 20.82 -6.51
N LYS A 77 17.84 19.61 -6.87
CA LYS A 77 16.82 19.43 -7.93
C LYS A 77 15.39 19.70 -7.45
N GLY A 78 15.18 19.79 -6.14
CA GLY A 78 13.85 19.80 -5.55
C GLY A 78 13.23 18.41 -5.50
N HIS A 79 12.01 18.31 -4.96
CA HIS A 79 11.24 17.09 -4.94
C HIS A 79 10.36 16.98 -6.19
N ASP A 80 10.43 15.83 -6.88
CA ASP A 80 9.49 15.42 -7.93
C ASP A 80 8.32 14.69 -7.27
N LEU A 81 7.27 15.45 -6.91
CA LEU A 81 6.16 14.98 -6.10
C LEU A 81 5.01 14.44 -6.95
N LYS A 82 4.56 13.24 -6.60
CA LYS A 82 3.34 12.62 -7.14
C LYS A 82 2.32 12.44 -6.03
N ALA A 83 1.10 12.93 -6.28
CA ALA A 83 -0.02 12.76 -5.36
C ALA A 83 -0.41 11.28 -5.26
N VAL A 84 -0.62 10.81 -4.04
CA VAL A 84 -1.25 9.53 -3.71
C VAL A 84 -2.62 9.84 -3.12
N LYS A 85 -3.66 9.37 -3.78
CA LYS A 85 -5.04 9.62 -3.36
C LYS A 85 -5.33 8.94 -2.02
N ARG A 86 -6.25 9.50 -1.26
CA ARG A 86 -6.82 8.89 -0.07
C ARG A 86 -7.35 7.49 -0.40
N LYS A 87 -7.07 6.51 0.48
CA LYS A 87 -7.69 5.18 0.48
C LYS A 87 -8.67 5.13 1.65
N GLU A 88 -9.95 4.87 1.35
CA GLU A 88 -10.94 4.64 2.41
C GLU A 88 -10.62 3.36 3.17
N ALA A 89 -10.92 3.36 4.47
CA ALA A 89 -10.84 2.15 5.28
C ALA A 89 -11.97 1.18 4.90
N GLY A 90 -11.66 -0.11 4.87
CA GLY A 90 -12.63 -1.18 4.72
C GLY A 90 -13.14 -1.69 6.07
N CYS A 91 -13.82 -2.83 6.04
CA CYS A 91 -14.26 -3.48 7.29
C CYS A 91 -13.06 -4.01 8.10
N THR A 92 -12.05 -4.55 7.44
CA THR A 92 -10.89 -5.20 8.05
C THR A 92 -9.55 -4.58 7.66
N GLU A 93 -9.53 -3.76 6.62
CA GLU A 93 -8.32 -3.11 6.13
C GLU A 93 -8.33 -1.64 6.47
N ASP A 94 -7.21 -1.16 7.00
CA ASP A 94 -7.00 0.26 7.23
C ASP A 94 -6.86 1.03 5.91
N GLY A 95 -7.33 2.24 5.91
CA GLY A 95 -7.12 3.23 4.86
C GLY A 95 -6.04 4.24 5.25
N TYR A 96 -5.89 5.27 4.45
CA TYR A 96 -4.98 6.39 4.73
C TYR A 96 -5.45 7.68 4.05
N GLU A 97 -5.13 8.81 4.65
CA GLU A 97 -5.35 10.11 4.04
C GLU A 97 -4.44 10.32 2.83
N ALA A 98 -4.84 11.21 1.92
CA ALA A 98 -4.04 11.56 0.76
C ALA A 98 -2.67 12.15 1.20
N TYR A 99 -1.64 11.88 0.41
CA TYR A 99 -0.28 12.38 0.65
C TYR A 99 0.49 12.52 -0.67
N TRP A 100 1.69 13.05 -0.60
CA TRP A 100 2.58 13.22 -1.73
C TRP A 100 3.83 12.37 -1.58
N ARG A 101 4.30 11.77 -2.66
CA ARG A 101 5.51 10.94 -2.68
C ARG A 101 6.50 11.46 -3.70
N CYS A 102 7.73 11.72 -3.25
CA CYS A 102 8.81 12.07 -4.17
C CYS A 102 9.23 10.85 -5.01
N GLN A 103 9.27 11.01 -6.34
CA GLN A 103 9.65 9.94 -7.25
C GLN A 103 11.16 9.63 -7.18
N ALA A 104 11.99 10.65 -6.87
CA ALA A 104 13.42 10.51 -6.78
C ALA A 104 13.89 9.92 -5.44
N CYS A 105 13.60 10.58 -4.32
CA CYS A 105 14.10 10.18 -2.99
C CYS A 105 13.13 9.26 -2.20
N LYS A 106 11.92 9.03 -2.72
CA LYS A 106 10.87 8.19 -2.12
C LYS A 106 10.28 8.70 -0.80
N LYS A 107 10.69 9.83 -0.30
CA LYS A 107 10.14 10.48 0.88
C LYS A 107 8.67 10.86 0.66
N LEU A 108 7.93 10.91 1.77
CA LEU A 108 6.50 11.22 1.80
C LEU A 108 6.28 12.60 2.40
N PHE A 109 5.24 13.30 1.92
CA PHE A 109 4.91 14.67 2.33
C PHE A 109 3.41 14.82 2.51
N SER A 110 3.01 15.63 3.47
CA SER A 110 1.59 15.94 3.70
C SER A 110 1.09 17.08 2.81
N ASP A 111 1.97 17.78 2.14
CA ASP A 111 1.68 18.96 1.30
C ASP A 111 2.27 18.82 -0.12
N GLU A 112 1.64 19.50 -1.07
CA GLU A 112 2.05 19.54 -2.48
C GLU A 112 3.42 20.22 -2.69
N ALA A 113 3.78 21.14 -1.82
CA ALA A 113 5.06 21.84 -1.89
C ALA A 113 6.25 20.98 -1.44
N GLY A 114 6.00 19.84 -0.76
CA GLY A 114 7.05 18.97 -0.24
C GLY A 114 7.83 19.59 0.91
N THR A 115 7.17 20.41 1.72
CA THR A 115 7.80 21.10 2.84
C THR A 115 7.64 20.38 4.15
N VAL A 116 6.57 19.60 4.31
CA VAL A 116 6.27 18.85 5.53
C VAL A 116 6.46 17.34 5.27
N GLU A 117 7.66 16.84 5.56
CA GLU A 117 7.98 15.42 5.45
C GLU A 117 7.24 14.62 6.52
N ILE A 118 6.67 13.47 6.12
CA ILE A 118 6.00 12.52 6.99
C ILE A 118 6.66 11.15 6.87
N ILE A 119 6.64 10.37 7.96
CA ILE A 119 7.18 9.00 7.95
C ILE A 119 6.18 8.04 7.34
N ASN A 120 4.91 8.17 7.73
CA ASN A 120 3.80 7.36 7.21
C ASN A 120 2.60 8.27 6.91
N PRO A 121 1.75 7.90 5.95
CA PRO A 121 0.48 8.57 5.75
C PRO A 121 -0.39 8.46 7.02
N LYS A 122 -1.22 9.46 7.27
CA LYS A 122 -2.19 9.41 8.37
C LYS A 122 -3.17 8.27 8.14
N GLU A 123 -3.16 7.31 9.04
CA GLU A 123 -3.98 6.11 8.98
C GLU A 123 -5.47 6.42 9.24
N ILE A 124 -6.33 5.73 8.52
CA ILE A 124 -7.78 5.70 8.74
C ILE A 124 -8.10 4.27 9.17
N LYS A 125 -8.48 4.08 10.42
CA LYS A 125 -8.73 2.75 10.98
C LYS A 125 -9.88 2.03 10.30
N ALA A 126 -9.73 0.71 10.14
CA ALA A 126 -10.80 -0.19 9.70
C ALA A 126 -12.06 0.00 10.56
N THR A 127 -13.23 -0.01 9.91
CA THR A 127 -14.51 0.30 10.57
C THR A 127 -15.14 -0.89 11.28
N GLY A 128 -14.61 -2.10 11.08
CA GLY A 128 -15.26 -3.33 11.51
C GLY A 128 -16.39 -3.74 10.57
N HIS A 129 -17.06 -4.85 10.89
CA HIS A 129 -18.21 -5.33 10.15
C HIS A 129 -19.52 -4.74 10.73
N ASP A 130 -20.33 -4.13 9.89
CA ASP A 130 -21.72 -3.76 10.20
C ASP A 130 -22.64 -4.96 9.92
N LEU A 131 -22.84 -5.81 10.93
CA LEU A 131 -23.52 -7.10 10.81
C LEU A 131 -25.01 -7.01 11.06
N LYS A 132 -25.78 -7.54 10.11
CA LYS A 132 -27.21 -7.73 10.23
C LYS A 132 -27.56 -9.21 10.25
N ALA A 133 -28.31 -9.64 11.25
CA ALA A 133 -28.81 -11.01 11.36
C ALA A 133 -29.78 -11.35 10.22
N VAL A 134 -29.59 -12.48 9.60
CA VAL A 134 -30.53 -13.13 8.68
C VAL A 134 -31.10 -14.34 9.39
N LYS A 135 -32.43 -14.30 9.61
CA LYS A 135 -33.12 -15.39 10.31
C LYS A 135 -33.06 -16.69 9.52
N ARG A 136 -33.10 -17.80 10.24
CA ARG A 136 -33.27 -19.14 9.67
C ARG A 136 -34.49 -19.19 8.76
N LYS A 137 -34.34 -19.81 7.58
CA LYS A 137 -35.45 -20.17 6.70
C LYS A 137 -35.68 -21.69 6.81
N GLU A 138 -36.88 -22.07 7.20
CA GLU A 138 -37.26 -23.53 7.21
C GLU A 138 -37.29 -24.07 5.79
N ALA A 139 -36.90 -25.34 5.64
CA ALA A 139 -37.05 -26.05 4.38
C ALA A 139 -38.51 -26.40 4.12
N GLY A 140 -38.95 -26.17 2.89
CA GLY A 140 -40.24 -26.59 2.37
C GLY A 140 -40.20 -28.06 1.86
N CYS A 141 -41.24 -28.42 1.14
CA CYS A 141 -41.29 -29.74 0.50
C CYS A 141 -40.26 -29.88 -0.62
N THR A 142 -40.13 -28.85 -1.47
CA THR A 142 -39.24 -28.84 -2.64
C THR A 142 -38.13 -27.79 -2.54
N GLU A 143 -38.28 -26.79 -1.67
CA GLU A 143 -37.32 -25.71 -1.48
C GLU A 143 -36.45 -25.99 -0.28
N ALA A 144 -35.12 -25.86 -0.45
CA ALA A 144 -34.21 -25.90 0.66
C ALA A 144 -34.36 -24.63 1.53
N GLY A 145 -34.10 -24.78 2.80
CA GLY A 145 -33.95 -23.71 3.76
C GLY A 145 -32.48 -23.43 4.06
N TYR A 146 -32.23 -22.60 5.06
CA TYR A 146 -30.89 -22.34 5.56
C TYR A 146 -30.93 -21.99 7.06
N GLU A 147 -29.84 -22.31 7.75
CA GLU A 147 -29.65 -21.86 9.13
C GLU A 147 -29.44 -20.34 9.20
N ALA A 148 -29.72 -19.75 10.37
CA ALA A 148 -29.49 -18.34 10.60
C ALA A 148 -28.00 -17.98 10.40
N TYR A 149 -27.73 -16.80 9.90
CA TYR A 149 -26.39 -16.28 9.68
C TYR A 149 -26.37 -14.75 9.80
N TRP A 150 -25.19 -14.16 9.72
CA TRP A 150 -24.99 -12.71 9.76
C TRP A 150 -24.44 -12.22 8.43
N ARG A 151 -24.89 -11.07 7.96
CA ARG A 151 -24.44 -10.46 6.72
C ARG A 151 -23.92 -9.05 6.99
N CYS A 152 -22.67 -8.77 6.60
CA CYS A 152 -22.14 -7.42 6.67
C CYS A 152 -22.84 -6.50 5.64
N GLN A 153 -23.34 -5.33 6.08
CA GLN A 153 -24.02 -4.38 5.22
C GLN A 153 -23.05 -3.65 4.28
N THR A 154 -21.79 -3.52 4.69
CA THR A 154 -20.73 -2.83 3.94
C THR A 154 -20.06 -3.75 2.91
N CYS A 155 -19.39 -4.80 3.35
CA CYS A 155 -18.59 -5.68 2.46
C CYS A 155 -19.39 -6.87 1.89
N LYS A 156 -20.65 -7.08 2.33
CA LYS A 156 -21.57 -8.15 1.90
C LYS A 156 -21.15 -9.57 2.28
N LYS A 157 -20.03 -9.74 2.97
CA LYS A 157 -19.57 -11.03 3.48
C LYS A 157 -20.57 -11.62 4.49
N LEU A 158 -20.57 -12.96 4.60
CA LEU A 158 -21.46 -13.73 5.48
C LEU A 158 -20.67 -14.33 6.62
N PHE A 159 -21.29 -14.42 7.80
CA PHE A 159 -20.66 -14.94 9.01
C PHE A 159 -21.61 -15.88 9.76
N SER A 160 -21.06 -16.89 10.39
CA SER A 160 -21.83 -17.81 11.24
C SER A 160 -22.01 -17.28 12.66
N ASP A 161 -21.31 -16.21 13.05
CA ASP A 161 -21.34 -15.63 14.39
C ASP A 161 -21.63 -14.12 14.36
N GLU A 162 -22.16 -13.60 15.45
CA GLU A 162 -22.47 -12.19 15.64
C GLU A 162 -21.25 -11.27 15.71
N ALA A 163 -20.10 -11.85 16.11
CA ALA A 163 -18.85 -11.09 16.19
C ALA A 163 -18.21 -10.83 14.83
N GLY A 164 -18.65 -11.56 13.78
CA GLY A 164 -18.08 -11.45 12.43
C GLY A 164 -16.67 -12.01 12.32
N THR A 165 -16.38 -13.05 13.10
CA THR A 165 -15.05 -13.67 13.13
C THR A 165 -14.98 -14.93 12.27
N ALA A 166 -16.09 -15.64 12.11
CA ALA A 166 -16.19 -16.86 11.33
C ALA A 166 -16.89 -16.60 9.98
N GLU A 167 -16.11 -16.19 8.98
CA GLU A 167 -16.60 -15.96 7.63
C GLU A 167 -17.04 -17.26 6.97
N ILE A 168 -18.20 -17.25 6.29
CA ILE A 168 -18.74 -18.37 5.53
C ILE A 168 -19.00 -17.96 4.08
N ILE A 169 -18.88 -18.89 3.15
CA ILE A 169 -19.17 -18.65 1.73
C ILE A 169 -20.66 -18.67 1.48
N ASN A 170 -21.37 -19.65 2.04
CA ASN A 170 -22.81 -19.82 1.95
C ASN A 170 -23.40 -20.18 3.31
N PRO A 171 -24.64 -19.80 3.57
CA PRO A 171 -25.36 -20.27 4.75
C PRO A 171 -25.46 -21.81 4.74
N LYS A 172 -25.45 -22.40 5.92
CA LYS A 172 -25.63 -23.84 6.04
C LYS A 172 -27.03 -24.25 5.56
N GLU A 173 -27.08 -25.04 4.51
CA GLU A 173 -28.31 -25.47 3.88
C GLU A 173 -29.09 -26.44 4.79
N ILE A 174 -30.42 -26.27 4.79
CA ILE A 174 -31.38 -27.26 5.34
C ILE A 174 -32.07 -27.88 4.15
N LYS A 175 -31.80 -29.16 3.89
CA LYS A 175 -32.35 -29.86 2.73
C LYS A 175 -33.88 -29.83 2.71
N ALA A 176 -34.46 -29.78 1.51
CA ALA A 176 -35.89 -29.92 1.29
C ALA A 176 -36.40 -31.21 1.92
N LYS A 177 -37.58 -31.14 2.53
CA LYS A 177 -38.16 -32.28 3.31
C LYS A 177 -38.79 -33.34 2.43
N GLY A 178 -39.04 -33.05 1.15
CA GLY A 178 -39.90 -33.89 0.30
C GLY A 178 -41.38 -33.69 0.59
N HIS A 179 -42.22 -34.37 -0.18
CA HIS A 179 -43.67 -34.36 0.04
C HIS A 179 -44.06 -35.47 1.00
N ASP A 180 -44.85 -35.14 2.03
CA ASP A 180 -45.52 -36.08 2.93
C ASP A 180 -46.89 -36.43 2.32
N LEU A 181 -46.92 -37.45 1.47
CA LEU A 181 -48.09 -37.81 0.65
C LEU A 181 -49.02 -38.75 1.33
N LYS A 182 -50.30 -38.45 1.31
CA LYS A 182 -51.41 -39.29 1.76
C LYS A 182 -52.31 -39.58 0.57
N ALA A 183 -52.54 -40.89 0.33
CA ALA A 183 -53.46 -41.32 -0.72
C ALA A 183 -54.92 -40.92 -0.39
N VAL A 184 -55.62 -40.41 -1.38
CA VAL A 184 -57.03 -40.18 -1.39
C VAL A 184 -57.67 -41.10 -2.40
N LYS A 185 -58.60 -41.97 -1.91
CA LYS A 185 -59.25 -42.98 -2.75
C LYS A 185 -60.20 -42.30 -3.74
N ARG A 186 -60.37 -42.92 -4.88
CA ARG A 186 -61.38 -42.55 -5.89
C ARG A 186 -62.77 -42.45 -5.23
N LYS A 187 -63.54 -41.47 -5.60
CA LYS A 187 -64.97 -41.28 -5.30
C LYS A 187 -65.78 -41.42 -6.57
N GLU A 188 -66.71 -42.35 -6.61
CA GLU A 188 -67.64 -42.45 -7.73
C GLU A 188 -68.56 -41.24 -7.78
N ALA A 189 -68.98 -40.84 -9.00
CA ALA A 189 -69.97 -39.84 -9.21
C ALA A 189 -71.35 -40.30 -8.75
N GLY A 190 -72.08 -39.43 -8.06
CA GLY A 190 -73.50 -39.66 -7.71
C GLY A 190 -74.44 -39.06 -8.72
N CYS A 191 -75.76 -39.09 -8.44
CA CYS A 191 -76.76 -38.47 -9.31
C CYS A 191 -76.69 -36.94 -9.38
N THR A 192 -76.17 -36.31 -8.33
CA THR A 192 -76.09 -34.84 -8.15
C THR A 192 -74.72 -34.33 -7.73
N GLU A 193 -73.77 -35.25 -7.46
CA GLU A 193 -72.44 -34.88 -6.99
C GLU A 193 -71.37 -35.50 -7.93
N ASP A 194 -70.39 -34.69 -8.27
CA ASP A 194 -69.23 -35.16 -9.02
C ASP A 194 -68.36 -36.11 -8.22
N GLY A 195 -67.78 -37.07 -8.88
CA GLY A 195 -66.75 -37.94 -8.36
C GLY A 195 -65.35 -37.39 -8.68
N TYR A 196 -64.35 -38.10 -8.26
CA TYR A 196 -62.95 -37.83 -8.61
C TYR A 196 -62.12 -39.12 -8.64
N GLU A 197 -61.03 -39.12 -9.44
CA GLU A 197 -60.09 -40.22 -9.49
C GLU A 197 -59.25 -40.27 -8.22
N ALA A 198 -58.58 -41.38 -7.96
CA ALA A 198 -57.63 -41.49 -6.84
C ALA A 198 -56.42 -40.55 -7.07
N TYR A 199 -56.01 -39.89 -6.02
CA TYR A 199 -54.86 -38.98 -6.06
C TYR A 199 -54.09 -38.98 -4.73
N TRP A 200 -52.96 -38.30 -4.70
CA TRP A 200 -52.15 -38.15 -3.51
C TRP A 200 -52.14 -36.67 -3.07
N ARG A 201 -52.30 -36.45 -1.77
CA ARG A 201 -52.28 -35.10 -1.19
C ARG A 201 -51.15 -34.93 -0.23
N CYS A 202 -50.26 -33.93 -0.45
CA CYS A 202 -49.23 -33.59 0.51
C CYS A 202 -49.79 -32.97 1.77
N GLN A 203 -49.45 -33.51 2.96
CA GLN A 203 -49.97 -33.04 4.25
C GLN A 203 -49.36 -31.69 4.62
N ALA A 204 -48.13 -31.41 4.16
CA ALA A 204 -47.40 -30.18 4.47
C ALA A 204 -47.80 -29.03 3.54
N CYS A 205 -47.64 -29.11 2.24
CA CYS A 205 -47.89 -28.03 1.27
C CYS A 205 -49.26 -28.02 0.65
N LYS A 206 -50.12 -29.07 0.94
CA LYS A 206 -51.47 -29.26 0.46
C LYS A 206 -51.65 -29.48 -1.04
N LYS A 207 -50.54 -29.52 -1.81
CA LYS A 207 -50.56 -29.83 -3.25
C LYS A 207 -51.06 -31.25 -3.49
N LEU A 208 -51.64 -31.46 -4.69
CA LEU A 208 -52.20 -32.72 -5.15
C LEU A 208 -51.33 -33.32 -6.23
N PHE A 209 -51.24 -34.66 -6.25
CA PHE A 209 -50.38 -35.38 -7.19
C PHE A 209 -51.10 -36.62 -7.73
N SER A 210 -50.86 -36.91 -9.02
CA SER A 210 -51.41 -38.13 -9.64
C SER A 210 -50.58 -39.37 -9.36
N ASP A 211 -49.36 -39.22 -8.80
CA ASP A 211 -48.43 -40.32 -8.52
C ASP A 211 -47.98 -40.34 -7.05
N GLU A 212 -47.63 -41.52 -6.58
CA GLU A 212 -47.15 -41.75 -5.22
C GLU A 212 -45.79 -41.09 -4.94
N ALA A 213 -45.00 -40.86 -5.95
CA ALA A 213 -43.71 -40.17 -5.83
C ALA A 213 -43.83 -38.65 -5.66
N GLY A 214 -45.03 -38.08 -5.93
CA GLY A 214 -45.26 -36.61 -5.83
C GLY A 214 -44.52 -35.83 -6.89
N THR A 215 -44.35 -36.38 -8.08
CA THR A 215 -43.62 -35.74 -9.19
C THR A 215 -44.55 -35.06 -10.17
N VAL A 216 -45.79 -35.52 -10.31
CA VAL A 216 -46.80 -34.98 -11.24
C VAL A 216 -47.87 -34.23 -10.46
N GLU A 217 -47.70 -32.91 -10.30
CA GLU A 217 -48.68 -32.06 -9.61
C GLU A 217 -49.95 -31.94 -10.45
N ILE A 218 -51.12 -32.04 -9.83
CA ILE A 218 -52.43 -31.83 -10.45
C ILE A 218 -53.15 -30.66 -9.74
N ILE A 219 -53.95 -29.89 -10.49
CA ILE A 219 -54.70 -28.75 -9.94
C ILE A 219 -56.01 -29.21 -9.37
N ASN A 220 -56.75 -30.09 -10.05
CA ASN A 220 -58.02 -30.67 -9.63
C ASN A 220 -57.94 -32.20 -9.77
N PRO A 221 -58.38 -32.94 -8.81
CA PRO A 221 -58.43 -34.43 -8.86
C PRO A 221 -59.57 -34.91 -9.74
#